data_ea94d7aa5f578798eff86d1054f567da
#
_entry.id   ea94d7aa5f578798eff86d1054f567da
#
_cell.length_a   1.000
_cell.length_b   1.000
_cell.length_c   1.000
_cell.angle_alpha   90.00
_cell.angle_beta   90.00
_cell.angle_gamma   90.00
#
_symmetry.space_group_name_H-M   'P 1'
#
loop_
_entity.id
_entity.type
_entity.pdbx_description
1 polymer ?
#
loop_
_entity_poly.entity_id
_entity_poly.type
_entity_poly.pdbx_seq_one_letter_code
_entity_poly.pdbx_strand_id
1 'polypeptide(L)'
;MKTSDFTTTIVVDKTPAEAFSAINNPRGWWSEEIEGGTEKLNDEFTYHYQDVHNCRMKLIEVIPNKKVVWLALDNYFKFTKDKTEWKGTKVIFEISEKDNKTQIRFTHQGLVPEYECFEICSNAWSQYVSQSLWSLITKGKGRPNLKESKAAAATK
;
A
#
# COMPACT_ATOMS: atom_id res chain seq x y z
N MET A 1 -24.73 6.83 11.04
CA MET A 1 -24.39 5.61 10.31
C MET A 1 -22.90 5.58 10.04
N LYS A 2 -22.27 4.46 10.27
CA LYS A 2 -20.83 4.35 10.12
C LYS A 2 -20.44 4.18 8.65
N THR A 3 -19.55 5.03 8.16
CA THR A 3 -19.06 4.91 6.80
C THR A 3 -18.05 3.77 6.70
N SER A 4 -18.08 3.04 5.61
CA SER A 4 -17.19 1.91 5.39
C SER A 4 -15.81 2.36 4.95
N ASP A 5 -14.77 1.83 5.59
CA ASP A 5 -13.39 1.99 5.14
C ASP A 5 -13.19 1.25 3.81
N PHE A 6 -12.27 1.73 3.00
CA PHE A 6 -11.93 1.01 1.78
C PHE A 6 -11.23 -0.30 2.10
N THR A 7 -11.69 -1.39 1.50
CA THR A 7 -11.08 -2.71 1.67
C THR A 7 -11.12 -3.47 0.35
N THR A 8 -10.12 -4.33 0.13
CA THR A 8 -10.08 -5.24 -1.00
C THR A 8 -9.34 -6.50 -0.59
N THR A 9 -9.67 -7.61 -1.24
CA THR A 9 -9.10 -8.92 -0.89
C THR A 9 -8.55 -9.58 -2.15
N ILE A 10 -7.36 -10.18 -2.02
CA ILE A 10 -6.77 -11.00 -3.09
C ILE A 10 -6.45 -12.38 -2.53
N VAL A 11 -6.45 -13.37 -3.42
CA VAL A 11 -6.11 -14.75 -3.09
C VAL A 11 -4.96 -15.19 -4.01
N VAL A 12 -3.94 -15.77 -3.42
CA VAL A 12 -2.74 -16.19 -4.15
C VAL A 12 -2.42 -17.65 -3.83
N ASP A 13 -1.86 -18.34 -4.81
CA ASP A 13 -1.43 -19.72 -4.66
C ASP A 13 0.04 -19.76 -4.24
N LYS A 14 0.33 -19.12 -3.13
CA LYS A 14 1.66 -18.99 -2.54
C LYS A 14 1.52 -19.04 -1.03
N THR A 15 2.64 -19.14 -0.32
CA THR A 15 2.60 -19.26 1.15
C THR A 15 2.36 -17.91 1.83
N PRO A 16 1.86 -17.92 3.09
CA PRO A 16 1.77 -16.68 3.86
C PRO A 16 3.11 -15.96 4.01
N ALA A 17 4.21 -16.72 4.11
CA ALA A 17 5.55 -16.12 4.21
C ALA A 17 5.93 -15.36 2.94
N GLU A 18 5.59 -15.91 1.78
CA GLU A 18 5.85 -15.24 0.51
C GLU A 18 5.01 -13.98 0.37
N ALA A 19 3.74 -14.03 0.80
CA ALA A 19 2.87 -12.86 0.81
C ALA A 19 3.39 -11.79 1.76
N PHE A 20 3.79 -12.18 2.96
CA PHE A 20 4.32 -11.26 3.96
C PHE A 20 5.57 -10.55 3.46
N SER A 21 6.49 -11.32 2.85
CA SER A 21 7.72 -10.76 2.29
C SER A 21 7.44 -9.73 1.20
N ALA A 22 6.46 -10.02 0.33
CA ALA A 22 6.10 -9.10 -0.75
C ALA A 22 5.46 -7.82 -0.19
N ILE A 23 4.58 -7.93 0.79
CA ILE A 23 3.95 -6.77 1.41
C ILE A 23 5.02 -5.84 2.00
N ASN A 24 6.04 -6.41 2.64
CA ASN A 24 7.11 -5.63 3.25
C ASN A 24 8.11 -5.08 2.23
N ASN A 25 7.85 -5.30 0.94
CA ASN A 25 8.67 -4.75 -0.14
C ASN A 25 7.82 -3.80 -1.01
N PRO A 26 7.35 -2.67 -0.46
CA PRO A 26 6.50 -1.75 -1.24
C PRO A 26 7.23 -1.13 -2.43
N ARG A 27 8.55 -1.14 -2.44
CA ARG A 27 9.31 -0.70 -3.62
C ARG A 27 9.08 -1.63 -4.80
N GLY A 28 8.71 -2.87 -4.54
CA GLY A 28 8.44 -3.86 -5.59
C GLY A 28 7.04 -3.84 -6.13
N TRP A 29 6.08 -3.19 -5.45
CA TRP A 29 4.70 -3.17 -5.92
C TRP A 29 4.01 -1.80 -5.84
N TRP A 30 4.44 -0.91 -4.95
CA TRP A 30 3.81 0.41 -4.81
C TRP A 30 4.61 1.49 -5.54
N SER A 31 5.82 1.76 -5.11
CA SER A 31 6.64 2.80 -5.74
C SER A 31 8.12 2.57 -5.49
N GLU A 32 8.93 2.81 -6.53
CA GLU A 32 10.38 2.80 -6.39
C GLU A 32 10.88 4.03 -5.62
N GLU A 33 10.03 5.05 -5.46
CA GLU A 33 10.35 6.30 -4.74
C GLU A 33 10.08 6.19 -3.24
N ILE A 34 10.23 5.02 -2.65
CA ILE A 34 10.08 4.82 -1.22
C ILE A 34 11.44 4.77 -0.56
N GLU A 35 11.62 5.59 0.49
CA GLU A 35 12.86 5.67 1.24
C GLU A 35 12.60 5.35 2.71
N GLY A 36 13.54 4.64 3.34
CA GLY A 36 13.46 4.30 4.76
C GLY A 36 13.22 2.82 4.99
N GLY A 37 12.86 2.46 6.22
CA GLY A 37 12.63 1.07 6.61
C GLY A 37 11.20 0.64 6.36
N THR A 38 11.00 -0.55 5.82
CA THR A 38 9.69 -1.08 5.46
C THR A 38 9.41 -2.46 6.01
N GLU A 39 10.23 -2.97 6.92
CA GLU A 39 10.15 -4.37 7.32
C GLU A 39 9.95 -4.61 8.82
N LYS A 40 10.46 -3.71 9.66
CA LYS A 40 10.49 -3.94 11.11
C LYS A 40 9.53 -3.01 11.84
N LEU A 41 9.07 -3.46 13.01
CA LEU A 41 8.27 -2.64 13.90
C LEU A 41 8.98 -1.32 14.19
N ASN A 42 8.25 -0.24 14.11
CA ASN A 42 8.71 1.14 14.30
C ASN A 42 9.54 1.71 13.15
N ASP A 43 9.77 0.94 12.08
CA ASP A 43 10.38 1.49 10.88
C ASP A 43 9.46 2.56 10.29
N GLU A 44 10.09 3.59 9.75
CA GLU A 44 9.38 4.66 9.06
C GLU A 44 9.90 4.79 7.65
N PHE A 45 8.97 5.00 6.70
CA PHE A 45 9.37 5.22 5.32
C PHE A 45 8.56 6.36 4.73
N THR A 46 9.12 6.97 3.68
CA THR A 46 8.48 8.06 2.96
C THR A 46 8.15 7.59 1.55
N TYR A 47 6.91 7.81 1.14
CA TYR A 47 6.44 7.54 -0.22
C TYR A 47 6.32 8.87 -0.95
N HIS A 48 6.69 8.85 -2.22
CA HIS A 48 6.66 10.04 -3.05
C HIS A 48 6.20 9.68 -4.46
N TYR A 49 5.26 10.43 -4.99
CA TYR A 49 4.80 10.28 -6.38
C TYR A 49 4.77 11.66 -7.03
N GLN A 50 5.82 11.98 -7.78
CA GLN A 50 5.99 13.30 -8.41
C GLN A 50 5.78 14.40 -7.36
N ASP A 51 5.12 15.52 -7.73
CA ASP A 51 4.74 16.55 -6.76
C ASP A 51 3.27 16.43 -6.34
N VAL A 52 2.65 15.31 -6.67
CA VAL A 52 1.20 15.07 -6.49
C VAL A 52 0.88 14.51 -5.13
N HIS A 53 1.67 13.55 -4.67
CA HIS A 53 1.41 12.85 -3.41
C HIS A 53 2.71 12.47 -2.72
N ASN A 54 2.80 12.78 -1.45
CA ASN A 54 3.83 12.20 -0.61
C ASN A 54 3.26 11.93 0.78
N CYS A 55 3.78 10.92 1.44
CA CYS A 55 3.34 10.58 2.78
C CYS A 55 4.46 9.89 3.53
N ARG A 56 4.33 9.91 4.86
CA ARG A 56 5.27 9.25 5.76
C ARG A 56 4.50 8.21 6.55
N MET A 57 4.96 6.97 6.48
CA MET A 57 4.31 5.84 7.13
C MET A 57 5.21 5.26 8.21
N LYS A 58 4.59 4.72 9.26
CA LYS A 58 5.30 4.03 10.33
C LYS A 58 4.67 2.65 10.52
N LEU A 59 5.51 1.62 10.62
CA LEU A 59 5.05 0.26 10.91
C LEU A 59 4.73 0.16 12.40
N ILE A 60 3.46 0.12 12.73
CA ILE A 60 3.01 0.08 14.12
C ILE A 60 2.61 -1.31 14.60
N GLU A 61 2.45 -2.25 13.66
CA GLU A 61 2.19 -3.64 13.99
C GLU A 61 2.80 -4.53 12.91
N VAL A 62 3.61 -5.50 13.31
CA VAL A 62 4.23 -6.46 12.39
C VAL A 62 4.17 -7.83 13.03
N ILE A 63 3.30 -8.69 12.52
CA ILE A 63 3.16 -10.07 12.99
C ILE A 63 3.56 -10.96 11.81
N PRO A 64 4.72 -11.64 11.89
CA PRO A 64 5.22 -12.40 10.76
C PRO A 64 4.19 -13.34 10.16
N ASN A 65 4.03 -13.26 8.86
CA ASN A 65 3.12 -14.09 8.05
C ASN A 65 1.63 -13.91 8.37
N LYS A 66 1.26 -12.89 9.16
CA LYS A 66 -0.13 -12.70 9.57
C LYS A 66 -0.65 -11.28 9.39
N LYS A 67 0.14 -10.26 9.74
CA LYS A 67 -0.39 -8.90 9.74
C LYS A 67 0.69 -7.84 9.65
N VAL A 68 0.41 -6.78 8.89
CA VAL A 68 1.25 -5.58 8.84
C VAL A 68 0.33 -4.37 8.90
N VAL A 69 0.65 -3.40 9.76
CA VAL A 69 -0.12 -2.16 9.86
C VAL A 69 0.82 -0.97 9.74
N TRP A 70 0.49 -0.07 8.82
CA TRP A 70 1.18 1.21 8.66
C TRP A 70 0.29 2.34 9.16
N LEU A 71 0.86 3.24 9.97
CA LEU A 71 0.17 4.48 10.38
C LEU A 71 0.67 5.62 9.52
N ALA A 72 -0.24 6.36 8.91
CA ALA A 72 0.11 7.55 8.14
C ALA A 72 0.42 8.69 9.13
N LEU A 73 1.71 8.98 9.31
CA LEU A 73 2.16 10.04 10.20
C LEU A 73 1.94 11.40 9.60
N ASP A 74 2.09 11.48 8.26
CA ASP A 74 1.97 12.73 7.54
C ASP A 74 1.54 12.44 6.12
N ASN A 75 0.94 13.43 5.45
CA ASN A 75 0.46 13.25 4.09
C ASN A 75 0.34 14.59 3.38
N TYR A 76 0.60 14.58 2.09
CA TYR A 76 0.38 15.72 1.21
C TYR A 76 -0.25 15.26 -0.10
N PHE A 77 -1.36 15.90 -0.48
CA PHE A 77 -1.98 15.77 -1.80
C PHE A 77 -2.02 17.14 -2.47
N LYS A 78 -1.57 17.21 -3.69
CA LYS A 78 -1.64 18.45 -4.47
C LYS A 78 -3.06 18.75 -4.93
N PHE A 79 -3.86 17.72 -5.18
CA PHE A 79 -5.16 17.82 -5.86
C PHE A 79 -6.38 17.96 -4.91
N THR A 80 -6.17 17.94 -3.62
CA THR A 80 -7.27 18.08 -2.65
C THR A 80 -7.23 19.40 -1.92
N LYS A 81 -8.38 19.82 -1.39
CA LYS A 81 -8.43 21.00 -0.51
C LYS A 81 -7.77 20.70 0.82
N ASP A 82 -8.11 19.56 1.40
CA ASP A 82 -7.41 19.07 2.59
C ASP A 82 -6.21 18.26 2.14
N LYS A 83 -5.03 18.88 2.23
CA LYS A 83 -3.78 18.24 1.79
C LYS A 83 -3.36 17.07 2.66
N THR A 84 -3.96 16.91 3.83
CA THR A 84 -3.54 15.94 4.83
C THR A 84 -4.59 14.87 5.10
N GLU A 85 -5.46 14.57 4.14
CA GLU A 85 -6.57 13.62 4.34
C GLU A 85 -6.17 12.26 4.90
N TRP A 86 -5.00 11.74 4.50
CA TRP A 86 -4.55 10.44 5.01
C TRP A 86 -3.93 10.50 6.40
N LYS A 87 -3.60 11.69 6.89
CA LYS A 87 -2.90 11.81 8.18
C LYS A 87 -3.73 11.18 9.30
N GLY A 88 -3.11 10.28 10.05
CA GLY A 88 -3.78 9.55 11.13
C GLY A 88 -4.54 8.31 10.70
N THR A 89 -4.60 8.03 9.39
CA THR A 89 -5.25 6.81 8.91
C THR A 89 -4.27 5.64 8.96
N LYS A 90 -4.81 4.42 8.83
CA LYS A 90 -3.99 3.20 8.90
C LYS A 90 -4.18 2.34 7.67
N VAL A 91 -3.09 1.78 7.18
CA VAL A 91 -3.11 0.78 6.12
C VAL A 91 -2.86 -0.57 6.75
N ILE A 92 -3.78 -1.50 6.56
CA ILE A 92 -3.77 -2.81 7.26
C ILE A 92 -3.74 -3.94 6.24
N PHE A 93 -2.76 -4.83 6.39
CA PHE A 93 -2.68 -6.06 5.59
C PHE A 93 -2.88 -7.24 6.53
N GLU A 94 -3.92 -8.04 6.28
CA GLU A 94 -4.20 -9.24 7.07
C GLU A 94 -4.02 -10.46 6.17
N ILE A 95 -3.20 -11.41 6.62
CA ILE A 95 -2.86 -12.60 5.87
C ILE A 95 -3.48 -13.80 6.57
N SER A 96 -4.18 -14.63 5.80
CA SER A 96 -4.78 -15.85 6.31
C SER A 96 -4.70 -16.94 5.25
N GLU A 97 -4.92 -18.19 5.68
CA GLU A 97 -4.99 -19.31 4.75
C GLU A 97 -6.44 -19.72 4.56
N LYS A 98 -6.81 -20.02 3.33
CA LYS A 98 -8.15 -20.46 2.99
C LYS A 98 -8.09 -21.41 1.79
N ASP A 99 -8.61 -22.63 1.97
CA ASP A 99 -8.67 -23.63 0.89
C ASP A 99 -7.31 -23.90 0.27
N ASN A 100 -6.27 -24.01 1.11
CA ASN A 100 -4.88 -24.26 0.71
C ASN A 100 -4.24 -23.11 -0.06
N LYS A 101 -4.84 -21.94 -0.01
CA LYS A 101 -4.32 -20.72 -0.63
C LYS A 101 -4.14 -19.64 0.43
N THR A 102 -3.42 -18.60 0.08
CA THR A 102 -3.19 -17.45 0.97
C THR A 102 -4.11 -16.32 0.56
N GLN A 103 -4.84 -15.79 1.54
CA GLN A 103 -5.70 -14.64 1.34
C GLN A 103 -5.08 -13.42 2.00
N ILE A 104 -5.04 -12.32 1.28
CA ILE A 104 -4.57 -11.04 1.81
C ILE A 104 -5.74 -10.06 1.76
N ARG A 105 -6.14 -9.57 2.93
CA ARG A 105 -7.16 -8.54 3.04
C ARG A 105 -6.47 -7.21 3.30
N PHE A 106 -6.65 -6.28 2.38
CA PHE A 106 -6.12 -4.92 2.49
C PHE A 106 -7.23 -4.00 2.95
N THR A 107 -6.97 -3.18 3.96
CA THR A 107 -7.91 -2.16 4.42
C THR A 107 -7.15 -0.86 4.64
N HIS A 108 -7.67 0.25 4.09
CA HIS A 108 -7.18 1.57 4.45
C HIS A 108 -8.20 2.17 5.43
N GLN A 109 -7.95 1.98 6.71
CA GLN A 109 -8.85 2.44 7.77
C GLN A 109 -8.80 3.95 7.83
N GLY A 110 -9.95 4.58 7.68
CA GLY A 110 -10.08 6.03 7.61
C GLY A 110 -10.25 6.55 6.19
N LEU A 111 -9.99 5.75 5.17
CA LEU A 111 -10.28 6.14 3.79
C LEU A 111 -11.74 5.83 3.50
N VAL A 112 -12.56 6.86 3.54
CA VAL A 112 -14.01 6.75 3.49
C VAL A 112 -14.57 7.63 2.38
N PRO A 113 -15.81 7.34 1.89
CA PRO A 113 -16.39 8.08 0.75
C PRO A 113 -16.48 9.59 0.91
N GLU A 114 -16.46 10.09 2.13
CA GLU A 114 -16.48 11.53 2.40
C GLU A 114 -15.19 12.25 2.02
N TYR A 115 -14.09 11.52 1.86
CA TYR A 115 -12.82 12.14 1.49
C TYR A 115 -12.79 12.52 0.02
N GLU A 116 -12.21 13.66 -0.29
CA GLU A 116 -12.06 14.10 -1.68
C GLU A 116 -11.29 13.09 -2.53
N CYS A 117 -10.29 12.46 -1.94
CA CYS A 117 -9.46 11.51 -2.67
C CYS A 117 -10.08 10.11 -2.76
N PHE A 118 -11.22 9.85 -2.12
CA PHE A 118 -11.71 8.47 -1.98
C PHE A 118 -11.75 7.70 -3.29
N GLU A 119 -12.36 8.27 -4.32
CA GLU A 119 -12.49 7.58 -5.61
C GLU A 119 -11.12 7.33 -6.24
N ILE A 120 -10.27 8.35 -6.29
CA ILE A 120 -8.93 8.24 -6.87
C ILE A 120 -8.07 7.28 -6.05
N CYS A 121 -8.08 7.42 -4.72
CA CYS A 121 -7.24 6.62 -3.85
C CYS A 121 -7.69 5.16 -3.79
N SER A 122 -9.01 4.92 -3.77
CA SER A 122 -9.52 3.55 -3.76
C SER A 122 -9.23 2.84 -5.08
N ASN A 123 -9.36 3.53 -6.22
CA ASN A 123 -9.00 2.95 -7.51
C ASN A 123 -7.50 2.66 -7.58
N ALA A 124 -6.68 3.57 -7.08
CA ALA A 124 -5.23 3.37 -7.04
C ALA A 124 -4.87 2.16 -6.17
N TRP A 125 -5.44 2.07 -4.97
CA TRP A 125 -5.18 0.92 -4.10
C TRP A 125 -5.63 -0.38 -4.73
N SER A 126 -6.78 -0.39 -5.41
CA SER A 126 -7.26 -1.59 -6.10
C SER A 126 -6.26 -2.07 -7.12
N GLN A 127 -5.67 -1.17 -7.90
CA GLN A 127 -4.65 -1.53 -8.88
C GLN A 127 -3.36 -1.98 -8.21
N TYR A 128 -2.89 -1.25 -7.21
CA TYR A 128 -1.65 -1.61 -6.51
C TYR A 128 -1.77 -2.98 -5.84
N VAL A 129 -2.89 -3.26 -5.20
CA VAL A 129 -3.05 -4.52 -4.46
C VAL A 129 -3.43 -5.66 -5.38
N SER A 130 -4.48 -5.51 -6.19
CA SER A 130 -5.00 -6.64 -6.98
C SER A 130 -4.21 -6.92 -8.24
N GLN A 131 -3.40 -5.98 -8.72
CA GLN A 131 -2.56 -6.21 -9.90
C GLN A 131 -1.08 -6.26 -9.55
N SER A 132 -0.55 -5.20 -8.95
CA SER A 132 0.88 -5.08 -8.71
C SER A 132 1.37 -6.00 -7.58
N LEU A 133 0.77 -5.93 -6.41
CA LEU A 133 1.13 -6.79 -5.28
C LEU A 133 0.85 -8.26 -5.63
N TRP A 134 -0.32 -8.54 -6.21
CA TRP A 134 -0.68 -9.88 -6.66
C TRP A 134 0.40 -10.46 -7.60
N SER A 135 0.84 -9.65 -8.56
CA SER A 135 1.86 -10.05 -9.52
C SER A 135 3.22 -10.29 -8.84
N LEU A 136 3.58 -9.42 -7.90
CA LEU A 136 4.82 -9.60 -7.15
C LEU A 136 4.82 -10.91 -6.36
N ILE A 137 3.70 -11.23 -5.72
CA ILE A 137 3.58 -12.47 -4.95
C ILE A 137 3.59 -13.69 -5.86
N THR A 138 2.81 -13.67 -6.94
CA THR A 138 2.58 -14.86 -7.77
C THR A 138 3.64 -15.06 -8.86
N LYS A 139 4.20 -13.98 -9.38
CA LYS A 139 5.14 -14.02 -10.51
C LYS A 139 6.54 -13.52 -10.16
N GLY A 140 6.72 -12.99 -8.95
CA GLY A 140 8.01 -12.46 -8.53
C GLY A 140 8.31 -11.07 -9.04
N LYS A 141 7.36 -10.42 -9.71
CA LYS A 141 7.55 -9.07 -10.26
C LYS A 141 6.25 -8.28 -10.19
N GLY A 142 6.29 -7.11 -9.52
CA GLY A 142 5.16 -6.20 -9.44
C GLY A 142 5.24 -5.12 -10.51
N ARG A 143 4.39 -4.09 -10.35
CA ARG A 143 4.33 -2.95 -11.26
C ARG A 143 4.32 -1.65 -10.45
N PRO A 144 5.43 -1.36 -9.72
CA PRO A 144 5.47 -0.15 -8.91
C PRO A 144 5.59 1.09 -9.79
N ASN A 145 5.23 2.24 -9.23
CA ASN A 145 5.53 3.50 -9.89
C ASN A 145 7.05 3.63 -10.03
N LEU A 146 7.51 3.96 -11.22
CA LEU A 146 8.94 4.08 -11.48
C LEU A 146 9.49 5.39 -10.91
N LYS A 147 10.77 5.41 -10.60
CA LYS A 147 11.45 6.65 -10.24
C LYS A 147 11.31 7.64 -11.38
N GLU A 148 11.21 8.93 -11.04
CA GLU A 148 11.03 9.97 -12.05
C GLU A 148 12.06 9.90 -13.17
N SER A 149 13.31 9.64 -12.82
CA SER A 149 14.39 9.53 -13.83
C SER A 149 14.12 8.38 -14.82
N LYS A 150 13.63 7.23 -14.33
CA LYS A 150 13.29 6.10 -15.19
C LYS A 150 12.04 6.38 -16.02
N ALA A 151 11.03 7.01 -15.41
CA ALA A 151 9.81 7.36 -16.12
C ALA A 151 10.09 8.35 -17.25
N ALA A 152 10.91 9.35 -17.00
CA ALA A 152 11.31 10.33 -18.02
C ALA A 152 12.05 9.67 -19.17
N ALA A 153 12.94 8.71 -18.87
CA ALA A 153 13.65 7.96 -19.90
C ALA A 153 12.69 7.09 -20.71
N ALA A 154 11.70 6.51 -20.07
CA ALA A 154 10.73 5.62 -20.73
C ALA A 154 9.81 6.39 -21.67
N THR A 155 9.56 7.67 -21.42
CA THR A 155 8.67 8.48 -22.26
C THR A 155 9.35 9.07 -23.49
N LYS A 156 10.63 8.91 -23.60
CA LYS A 156 11.39 9.35 -24.78
C LYS A 156 11.41 8.23 -25.83
#